data_8cff9260f930b221ff0ef6e12be1691c
#
_entry.id   8cff9260f930b221ff0ef6e12be1691c
#
_cell.length_a   1.000
_cell.length_b   1.000
_cell.length_c   1.000
_cell.angle_alpha   90.00
_cell.angle_beta   90.00
_cell.angle_gamma   90.00
#
_symmetry.space_group_name_H-M   'P 1'
#
loop_
_entity.id
_entity.type
_entity.pdbx_description
1 polymer ?
#
loop_
_entity_poly.entity_id
_entity_poly.type
_entity_poly.pdbx_seq_one_letter_code
_entity_poly.pdbx_strand_id
1 'polypeptide(L)'
;ASETSMGYKGAASGRKIQFQKEDLNMLKSRIPEITHLSPETGRWNAVYAGTKNGWFEVRGVYPDYFLIKLLEVEHGRMLNDLDMNEARKVVLIGENVADMLFRKENPIGKYIRMGQEMFRVIGTIKNTMLNSYEARVIYMPYSVYEQVDATAGRFGTVVFSTVKGAKIKEVNTHVRNVMARKYQ
;
A
#
# COMPACT_ATOMS: atom_id res chain seq x y z
N ALA A 1 -10.40 2.80 -10.15
CA ALA A 1 -11.21 1.92 -10.99
C ALA A 1 -10.28 0.92 -11.67
N SER A 2 -10.41 -0.35 -11.37
CA SER A 2 -9.56 -1.45 -11.89
C SER A 2 -10.04 -2.00 -13.24
N GLU A 3 -11.00 -1.36 -13.89
CA GLU A 3 -11.58 -1.83 -15.15
C GLU A 3 -11.54 -0.76 -16.23
N THR A 4 -11.35 -1.18 -17.49
CA THR A 4 -11.43 -0.28 -18.65
C THR A 4 -12.89 0.12 -18.89
N SER A 5 -13.19 1.40 -18.86
CA SER A 5 -14.55 1.95 -19.10
C SER A 5 -14.92 2.04 -20.58
N MET A 6 -13.96 1.91 -21.50
CA MET A 6 -14.17 1.95 -22.96
C MET A 6 -13.28 0.94 -23.65
N GLY A 7 -13.79 0.32 -24.72
CA GLY A 7 -12.97 -0.49 -25.63
C GLY A 7 -11.94 0.38 -26.35
N TYR A 8 -10.73 -0.13 -26.53
CA TYR A 8 -9.68 0.55 -27.27
C TYR A 8 -9.11 -0.39 -28.34
N LYS A 9 -9.10 0.04 -29.60
CA LYS A 9 -8.58 -0.73 -30.76
C LYS A 9 -9.06 -2.18 -30.82
N GLY A 10 -10.34 -2.44 -30.60
CA GLY A 10 -10.94 -3.77 -30.68
C GLY A 10 -10.90 -4.61 -29.40
N ALA A 11 -10.27 -4.11 -28.34
CA ALA A 11 -10.34 -4.77 -27.03
C ALA A 11 -11.64 -4.41 -26.30
N ALA A 12 -12.31 -5.40 -25.73
CA ALA A 12 -13.57 -5.22 -25.01
C ALA A 12 -13.41 -4.31 -23.78
N SER A 13 -14.46 -3.54 -23.46
CA SER A 13 -14.58 -2.83 -22.19
C SER A 13 -14.71 -3.84 -21.02
N GLY A 14 -14.34 -3.43 -19.81
CA GLY A 14 -14.45 -4.29 -18.60
C GLY A 14 -13.22 -5.18 -18.32
N ARG A 15 -12.14 -5.04 -19.09
CA ARG A 15 -10.90 -5.75 -18.81
C ARG A 15 -10.24 -5.19 -17.55
N LYS A 16 -9.93 -6.06 -16.59
CA LYS A 16 -9.18 -5.69 -15.39
C LYS A 16 -7.75 -5.33 -15.76
N ILE A 17 -7.35 -4.11 -15.43
CA ILE A 17 -5.96 -3.69 -15.54
C ILE A 17 -5.23 -4.16 -14.29
N GLN A 18 -4.15 -4.94 -14.49
CA GLN A 18 -3.22 -5.31 -13.42
C GLN A 18 -1.92 -4.54 -13.65
N PHE A 19 -1.59 -3.68 -12.71
CA PHE A 19 -0.34 -2.92 -12.72
C PHE A 19 0.83 -3.81 -12.32
N GLN A 20 2.00 -3.48 -12.85
CA GLN A 20 3.29 -4.03 -12.46
C GLN A 20 4.19 -2.93 -11.91
N LYS A 21 5.27 -3.29 -11.24
CA LYS A 21 6.22 -2.32 -10.65
C LYS A 21 6.80 -1.35 -11.67
N GLU A 22 7.07 -1.82 -12.88
CA GLU A 22 7.57 -1.03 -14.00
C GLU A 22 6.59 0.05 -14.44
N ASP A 23 5.29 -0.18 -14.26
CA ASP A 23 4.25 0.80 -14.58
C ASP A 23 4.32 2.02 -13.68
N LEU A 24 4.66 1.83 -12.41
CA LEU A 24 4.83 2.92 -11.46
C LEU A 24 5.95 3.86 -11.90
N ASN A 25 7.10 3.31 -12.28
CA ASN A 25 8.23 4.09 -12.79
C ASN A 25 7.87 4.83 -14.09
N MET A 26 7.16 4.15 -14.98
CA MET A 26 6.70 4.73 -16.24
C MET A 26 5.69 5.87 -16.00
N LEU A 27 4.74 5.70 -15.08
CA LEU A 27 3.77 6.74 -14.74
C LEU A 27 4.47 7.97 -14.16
N LYS A 28 5.40 7.76 -13.23
CA LYS A 28 6.16 8.86 -12.60
C LYS A 28 7.01 9.63 -13.62
N SER A 29 7.60 8.95 -14.62
CA SER A 29 8.41 9.59 -15.66
C SER A 29 7.59 10.31 -16.73
N ARG A 30 6.39 9.80 -17.04
CA ARG A 30 5.55 10.34 -18.12
C ARG A 30 4.53 11.38 -17.69
N ILE A 31 4.24 11.45 -16.40
CA ILE A 31 3.22 12.34 -15.82
C ILE A 31 3.87 13.17 -14.70
N PRO A 32 4.50 14.31 -15.07
CA PRO A 32 5.23 15.15 -14.12
C PRO A 32 4.35 15.72 -13.00
N GLU A 33 3.05 15.78 -13.20
CA GLU A 33 2.09 16.24 -12.21
C GLU A 33 1.97 15.29 -11.02
N ILE A 34 2.37 14.01 -11.16
CA ILE A 34 2.37 13.04 -10.07
C ILE A 34 3.58 13.29 -9.15
N THR A 35 3.32 13.68 -7.91
CA THR A 35 4.35 13.94 -6.90
C THR A 35 4.72 12.71 -6.09
N HIS A 36 3.71 11.95 -5.65
CA HIS A 36 3.88 10.73 -4.87
C HIS A 36 3.04 9.60 -5.47
N LEU A 37 3.55 8.40 -5.39
CA LEU A 37 2.95 7.22 -6.03
C LEU A 37 3.24 5.98 -5.19
N SER A 38 2.22 5.12 -5.00
CA SER A 38 2.38 3.84 -4.32
C SER A 38 1.45 2.79 -4.91
N PRO A 39 1.88 1.51 -4.97
CA PRO A 39 0.93 0.42 -5.09
C PRO A 39 0.05 0.37 -3.84
N GLU A 40 -1.17 -0.08 -4.01
CA GLU A 40 -2.03 -0.50 -2.91
C GLU A 40 -2.43 -1.94 -3.19
N THR A 41 -1.70 -2.86 -2.59
CA THR A 41 -1.93 -4.30 -2.74
C THR A 41 -1.95 -4.92 -1.36
N GLY A 42 -2.87 -5.84 -1.12
CA GLY A 42 -2.99 -6.45 0.19
C GLY A 42 -3.80 -7.73 0.19
N ARG A 43 -3.63 -8.49 1.26
CA ARG A 43 -4.35 -9.73 1.55
C ARG A 43 -4.69 -9.83 3.02
N TRP A 44 -5.75 -10.54 3.29
CA TRP A 44 -6.10 -10.93 4.65
C TRP A 44 -5.21 -12.09 5.10
N ASN A 45 -4.66 -11.97 6.30
CA ASN A 45 -3.76 -12.96 6.89
C ASN A 45 -4.06 -13.17 8.37
N ALA A 46 -3.82 -14.40 8.83
CA ALA A 46 -3.74 -14.70 10.25
C ALA A 46 -2.43 -14.11 10.81
N VAL A 47 -2.54 -13.30 11.83
CA VAL A 47 -1.41 -12.60 12.46
C VAL A 47 -1.39 -12.91 13.94
N TYR A 48 -0.20 -13.19 14.46
CA TYR A 48 0.03 -13.62 15.84
C TYR A 48 1.02 -12.67 16.53
N ALA A 49 0.74 -12.37 17.80
CA ALA A 49 1.65 -11.68 18.70
C ALA A 49 1.62 -12.40 20.07
N GLY A 50 2.63 -13.21 20.34
CA GLY A 50 2.61 -14.09 21.51
C GLY A 50 1.39 -15.01 21.49
N THR A 51 0.55 -14.92 22.53
CA THR A 51 -0.70 -15.70 22.65
C THR A 51 -1.91 -15.04 21.97
N LYS A 52 -1.77 -13.81 21.51
CA LYS A 52 -2.84 -13.07 20.82
C LYS A 52 -2.76 -13.32 19.32
N ASN A 53 -3.90 -13.34 18.69
CA ASN A 53 -4.00 -13.46 17.23
C ASN A 53 -5.24 -12.75 16.69
N GLY A 54 -5.24 -12.56 15.39
CA GLY A 54 -6.37 -12.00 14.67
C GLY A 54 -6.22 -12.20 13.17
N TRP A 55 -7.27 -11.87 12.44
CA TRP A 55 -7.31 -11.89 10.99
C TRP A 55 -7.32 -10.45 10.50
N PHE A 56 -6.26 -10.02 9.80
CA PHE A 56 -6.07 -8.63 9.40
C PHE A 56 -5.70 -8.51 7.92
N GLU A 57 -6.07 -7.41 7.31
CA GLU A 57 -5.53 -7.03 6.02
C GLU A 57 -4.07 -6.57 6.19
N VAL A 58 -3.20 -7.15 5.37
CA VAL A 58 -1.77 -6.79 5.29
C VAL A 58 -1.52 -6.18 3.92
N ARG A 59 -0.99 -4.97 3.86
CA ARG A 59 -0.71 -4.24 2.63
C ARG A 59 0.78 -4.02 2.42
N GLY A 60 1.21 -4.29 1.19
CA GLY A 60 2.51 -3.87 0.68
C GLY A 60 2.41 -2.49 0.04
N VAL A 61 3.17 -1.53 0.54
CA VAL A 61 3.10 -0.13 0.12
C VAL A 61 4.49 0.50 -0.03
N TYR A 62 4.57 1.59 -0.79
CA TYR A 62 5.73 2.47 -0.78
C TYR A 62 5.66 3.45 0.40
N PRO A 63 6.79 4.02 0.85
CA PRO A 63 6.79 5.05 1.90
C PRO A 63 5.86 6.23 1.60
N ASP A 64 5.71 6.60 0.34
CA ASP A 64 4.82 7.68 -0.13
C ASP A 64 3.33 7.44 0.19
N TYR A 65 2.93 6.19 0.43
CA TYR A 65 1.54 5.82 0.72
C TYR A 65 0.94 6.63 1.88
N PHE A 66 1.71 6.80 2.94
CA PHE A 66 1.26 7.50 4.14
C PHE A 66 1.03 8.99 3.90
N LEU A 67 1.84 9.61 3.01
CA LEU A 67 1.65 11.00 2.58
C LEU A 67 0.41 11.14 1.70
N ILE A 68 0.22 10.21 0.75
CA ILE A 68 -0.93 10.21 -0.17
C ILE A 68 -2.26 10.07 0.59
N LYS A 69 -2.30 9.16 1.57
CA LYS A 69 -3.48 8.87 2.38
C LYS A 69 -3.65 9.80 3.59
N LEU A 70 -2.71 10.72 3.81
CA LEU A 70 -2.68 11.63 4.96
C LEU A 70 -2.78 10.87 6.31
N LEU A 71 -2.03 9.77 6.41
CA LEU A 71 -1.99 8.96 7.61
C LEU A 71 -1.01 9.54 8.62
N GLU A 72 -1.40 9.53 9.89
CA GLU A 72 -0.59 10.01 11.00
C GLU A 72 -0.05 8.83 11.82
N VAL A 73 1.22 8.93 12.21
CA VAL A 73 1.82 8.00 13.17
C VAL A 73 1.48 8.45 14.58
N GLU A 74 0.94 7.55 15.39
CA GLU A 74 0.69 7.81 16.82
C GLU A 74 1.95 7.56 17.65
N HIS A 75 2.61 6.43 17.41
CA HIS A 75 3.85 6.04 18.09
C HIS A 75 4.85 5.47 17.09
N GLY A 76 6.15 5.67 17.37
CA GLY A 76 7.22 5.16 16.52
C GLY A 76 7.47 6.03 15.29
N ARG A 77 7.72 5.40 14.15
CA ARG A 77 8.06 6.08 12.89
C ARG A 77 7.36 5.48 11.67
N MET A 78 7.31 6.23 10.60
CA MET A 78 6.87 5.78 9.28
C MET A 78 7.89 4.86 8.60
N LEU A 79 7.44 4.13 7.56
CA LEU A 79 8.34 3.49 6.59
C LEU A 79 9.18 4.56 5.88
N ASN A 80 10.41 4.20 5.56
CA ASN A 80 11.31 5.03 4.79
C ASN A 80 11.93 4.27 3.61
N ASP A 81 12.67 4.99 2.77
CA ASP A 81 13.30 4.41 1.58
C ASP A 81 14.30 3.29 1.92
N LEU A 82 14.95 3.37 3.08
CA LEU A 82 15.90 2.35 3.53
C LEU A 82 15.19 1.04 3.86
N ASP A 83 14.01 1.11 4.50
CA ASP A 83 13.18 -0.07 4.76
C ASP A 83 12.76 -0.76 3.45
N MET A 84 12.45 0.06 2.41
CA MET A 84 12.13 -0.43 1.07
C MET A 84 13.34 -1.04 0.35
N ASN A 85 14.46 -0.32 0.30
CA ASN A 85 15.63 -0.70 -0.49
C ASN A 85 16.32 -1.94 0.06
N GLU A 86 16.33 -2.08 1.38
CA GLU A 86 16.93 -3.24 2.07
C GLU A 86 15.92 -4.37 2.34
N ALA A 87 14.67 -4.21 1.93
CA ALA A 87 13.57 -5.14 2.22
C ALA A 87 13.53 -5.55 3.71
N ARG A 88 13.55 -4.55 4.59
CA ARG A 88 13.55 -4.78 6.04
C ARG A 88 12.21 -5.36 6.49
N LYS A 89 12.24 -6.44 7.28
CA LYS A 89 11.05 -7.08 7.84
C LYS A 89 10.46 -6.26 8.99
N VAL A 90 9.96 -5.08 8.66
CA VAL A 90 9.32 -4.12 9.56
C VAL A 90 7.89 -3.84 9.12
N VAL A 91 7.05 -3.51 10.08
CA VAL A 91 5.64 -3.18 9.84
C VAL A 91 5.20 -1.95 10.64
N LEU A 92 4.27 -1.20 10.06
CA LEU A 92 3.39 -0.32 10.82
C LEU A 92 2.05 -1.03 10.99
N ILE A 93 1.46 -0.90 12.16
CA ILE A 93 0.16 -1.48 12.46
C ILE A 93 -0.84 -0.37 12.80
N GLY A 94 -2.06 -0.49 12.32
CA GLY A 94 -3.14 0.41 12.71
C GLY A 94 -3.40 0.30 14.22
N GLU A 95 -3.88 1.38 14.81
CA GLU A 95 -4.15 1.47 16.26
C GLU A 95 -5.11 0.37 16.73
N ASN A 96 -6.14 0.03 15.93
CA ASN A 96 -7.05 -1.06 16.26
C ASN A 96 -6.37 -2.44 16.23
N VAL A 97 -5.38 -2.63 15.35
CA VAL A 97 -4.56 -3.86 15.33
C VAL A 97 -3.70 -3.94 16.59
N ALA A 98 -3.09 -2.81 16.96
CA ALA A 98 -2.29 -2.72 18.20
C ALA A 98 -3.11 -3.07 19.44
N ASP A 99 -4.34 -2.54 19.54
CA ASP A 99 -5.26 -2.83 20.65
C ASP A 99 -5.63 -4.31 20.73
N MET A 100 -5.84 -4.96 19.60
CA MET A 100 -6.20 -6.39 19.56
C MET A 100 -5.01 -7.31 19.90
N LEU A 101 -3.82 -7.01 19.37
CA LEU A 101 -2.65 -7.87 19.51
C LEU A 101 -1.79 -7.59 20.75
N PHE A 102 -1.74 -6.33 21.18
CA PHE A 102 -0.87 -5.89 22.28
C PHE A 102 -1.63 -5.27 23.45
N ARG A 103 -2.93 -5.00 23.28
CA ARG A 103 -3.79 -4.36 24.30
C ARG A 103 -3.18 -3.03 24.76
N LYS A 104 -2.86 -2.91 26.05
CA LYS A 104 -2.27 -1.72 26.67
C LYS A 104 -0.74 -1.68 26.60
N GLU A 105 -0.12 -2.70 26.04
CA GLU A 105 1.33 -2.74 25.92
C GLU A 105 1.81 -1.93 24.73
N ASN A 106 2.97 -1.26 24.88
CA ASN A 106 3.61 -0.57 23.77
C ASN A 106 4.06 -1.58 22.71
N PRO A 107 3.52 -1.54 21.47
CA PRO A 107 3.86 -2.50 20.42
C PRO A 107 5.23 -2.22 19.78
N ILE A 108 5.78 -1.02 19.93
CA ILE A 108 7.01 -0.60 19.22
C ILE A 108 8.18 -1.48 19.65
N GLY A 109 8.87 -2.04 18.64
CA GLY A 109 10.01 -2.94 18.84
C GLY A 109 9.63 -4.40 19.10
N LYS A 110 8.35 -4.69 19.33
CA LYS A 110 7.84 -6.07 19.45
C LYS A 110 7.62 -6.68 18.07
N TYR A 111 7.40 -8.00 18.05
CA TYR A 111 7.25 -8.76 16.82
C TYR A 111 5.83 -9.29 16.66
N ILE A 112 5.37 -9.30 15.40
CA ILE A 112 4.22 -10.08 14.97
C ILE A 112 4.68 -11.18 14.02
N ARG A 113 3.94 -12.27 13.96
CA ARG A 113 4.21 -13.41 13.08
C ARG A 113 3.09 -13.60 12.07
N MET A 114 3.48 -13.79 10.82
CA MET A 114 2.59 -14.19 9.72
C MET A 114 3.20 -15.42 9.04
N GLY A 115 2.47 -16.53 9.05
CA GLY A 115 3.04 -17.80 8.64
C GLY A 115 4.25 -18.16 9.51
N GLN A 116 5.40 -18.33 8.88
CA GLN A 116 6.68 -18.61 9.56
C GLN A 116 7.58 -17.36 9.69
N GLU A 117 7.14 -16.22 9.18
CA GLU A 117 7.94 -15.01 9.15
C GLU A 117 7.60 -14.07 10.32
N MET A 118 8.65 -13.45 10.87
CA MET A 118 8.57 -12.48 11.95
C MET A 118 8.81 -11.07 11.43
N PHE A 119 8.00 -10.12 11.89
CA PHE A 119 8.07 -8.72 11.51
C PHE A 119 8.12 -7.84 12.74
N ARG A 120 9.04 -6.89 12.75
CA ARG A 120 9.19 -5.94 13.87
C ARG A 120 8.22 -4.77 13.68
N VAL A 121 7.46 -4.45 14.70
CA VAL A 121 6.60 -3.26 14.74
C VAL A 121 7.45 -2.02 14.96
N ILE A 122 7.39 -1.06 14.03
CA ILE A 122 8.16 0.18 14.08
C ILE A 122 7.30 1.43 14.27
N GLY A 123 6.00 1.32 14.08
CA GLY A 123 5.06 2.43 14.25
C GLY A 123 3.62 1.97 14.32
N THR A 124 2.78 2.85 14.84
CA THR A 124 1.33 2.69 14.87
C THR A 124 0.64 3.81 14.11
N ILE A 125 -0.39 3.47 13.33
CA ILE A 125 -1.19 4.44 12.58
C ILE A 125 -2.41 4.83 13.40
N LYS A 126 -2.56 6.14 13.58
CA LYS A 126 -3.63 6.75 14.36
C LYS A 126 -5.01 6.48 13.75
N ASN A 127 -5.95 6.11 14.62
CA ASN A 127 -7.36 6.02 14.23
C ASN A 127 -7.98 7.42 14.19
N THR A 128 -8.38 7.87 13.01
CA THR A 128 -9.09 9.14 12.82
C THR A 128 -10.44 8.89 12.15
N MET A 129 -11.37 9.84 12.27
CA MET A 129 -12.68 9.74 11.61
C MET A 129 -12.55 9.57 10.08
N LEU A 130 -11.54 10.19 9.47
CA LEU A 130 -11.28 10.12 8.02
C LEU A 130 -10.61 8.80 7.60
N ASN A 131 -9.87 8.16 8.49
CA ASN A 131 -9.02 7.02 8.20
C ASN A 131 -9.30 5.81 9.12
N SER A 132 -10.54 5.63 9.55
CA SER A 132 -10.91 4.55 10.48
C SER A 132 -10.66 3.14 9.92
N TYR A 133 -10.73 2.96 8.60
CA TYR A 133 -10.39 1.70 7.95
C TYR A 133 -8.89 1.42 8.06
N GLU A 134 -8.06 2.41 7.80
CA GLU A 134 -6.60 2.31 7.81
C GLU A 134 -6.04 1.94 9.19
N ALA A 135 -6.78 2.27 10.26
CA ALA A 135 -6.45 1.85 11.63
C ALA A 135 -6.60 0.33 11.89
N ARG A 136 -7.16 -0.41 10.94
CA ARG A 136 -7.35 -1.88 11.00
C ARG A 136 -6.39 -2.65 10.11
N VAL A 137 -5.43 -1.98 9.50
CA VAL A 137 -4.52 -2.53 8.48
C VAL A 137 -3.10 -2.63 9.04
N ILE A 138 -2.36 -3.60 8.55
CA ILE A 138 -0.93 -3.77 8.77
C ILE A 138 -0.22 -3.39 7.48
N TYR A 139 0.80 -2.54 7.57
CA TYR A 139 1.57 -2.05 6.43
C TYR A 139 3.00 -2.55 6.49
N MET A 140 3.50 -3.06 5.36
CA MET A 140 4.91 -3.43 5.20
C MET A 140 5.50 -2.80 3.93
N PRO A 141 6.83 -2.68 3.83
CA PRO A 141 7.47 -2.29 2.58
C PRO A 141 7.03 -3.20 1.45
N TYR A 142 6.69 -2.63 0.29
CA TYR A 142 6.28 -3.43 -0.87
C TYR A 142 7.34 -4.47 -1.27
N SER A 143 8.62 -4.14 -1.12
CA SER A 143 9.73 -5.08 -1.36
C SER A 143 9.70 -6.31 -0.45
N VAL A 144 9.19 -6.18 0.77
CA VAL A 144 8.96 -7.32 1.69
C VAL A 144 7.71 -8.08 1.28
N TYR A 145 6.64 -7.34 0.94
CA TYR A 145 5.38 -7.95 0.49
C TYR A 145 5.58 -8.85 -0.73
N GLU A 146 6.41 -8.43 -1.69
CA GLU A 146 6.78 -9.26 -2.86
C GLU A 146 7.44 -10.60 -2.48
N GLN A 147 8.11 -10.68 -1.34
CA GLN A 147 8.76 -11.91 -0.88
C GLN A 147 7.80 -12.86 -0.17
N VAL A 148 6.78 -12.32 0.50
CA VAL A 148 5.83 -13.10 1.30
C VAL A 148 4.55 -13.45 0.56
N ASP A 149 4.26 -12.79 -0.56
CA ASP A 149 3.10 -13.06 -1.41
C ASP A 149 3.52 -13.30 -2.86
N ALA A 150 3.46 -14.55 -3.31
CA ALA A 150 3.79 -14.94 -4.68
C ALA A 150 2.96 -14.23 -5.78
N THR A 151 1.83 -13.61 -5.41
CA THR A 151 0.97 -12.87 -6.35
C THR A 151 1.25 -11.37 -6.38
N ALA A 152 2.18 -10.89 -5.56
CA ALA A 152 2.46 -9.47 -5.36
C ALA A 152 2.99 -8.73 -6.58
N GLY A 153 3.55 -9.43 -7.57
CA GLY A 153 4.06 -8.82 -8.81
C GLY A 153 3.01 -8.14 -9.68
N ARG A 154 1.72 -8.33 -9.35
CA ARG A 154 0.58 -7.70 -10.03
C ARG A 154 -0.40 -7.15 -9.02
N PHE A 155 -0.81 -5.90 -9.20
CA PHE A 155 -1.74 -5.24 -8.29
C PHE A 155 -2.82 -4.47 -9.05
N GLY A 156 -4.01 -4.39 -8.46
CA GLY A 156 -5.18 -3.77 -9.09
C GLY A 156 -5.28 -2.27 -8.85
N THR A 157 -4.59 -1.73 -7.87
CA THR A 157 -4.73 -0.34 -7.44
C THR A 157 -3.38 0.34 -7.31
N VAL A 158 -3.33 1.57 -7.82
CA VAL A 158 -2.24 2.53 -7.61
C VAL A 158 -2.85 3.79 -7.03
N VAL A 159 -2.27 4.28 -5.96
CA VAL A 159 -2.63 5.56 -5.35
C VAL A 159 -1.54 6.60 -5.65
N PHE A 160 -1.94 7.84 -5.86
CA PHE A 160 -0.99 8.92 -6.12
C PHE A 160 -1.53 10.27 -5.64
N SER A 161 -0.61 11.20 -5.42
CA SER A 161 -0.89 12.62 -5.24
C SER A 161 -0.29 13.44 -6.38
N THR A 162 -0.82 14.64 -6.57
CA THR A 162 -0.42 15.54 -7.66
C THR A 162 0.10 16.86 -7.11
N VAL A 163 0.80 17.60 -7.95
CA VAL A 163 1.17 18.99 -7.66
C VAL A 163 -0.07 19.84 -7.38
N LYS A 164 0.09 20.85 -6.53
CA LYS A 164 -0.98 21.78 -6.18
C LYS A 164 -1.51 22.47 -7.45
N GLY A 165 -2.84 22.46 -7.62
CA GLY A 165 -3.50 23.07 -8.78
C GLY A 165 -3.66 22.15 -10.00
N ALA A 166 -3.10 20.93 -9.99
CA ALA A 166 -3.34 19.98 -11.05
C ALA A 166 -4.82 19.54 -11.06
N LYS A 167 -5.37 19.42 -12.26
CA LYS A 167 -6.75 18.94 -12.45
C LYS A 167 -6.79 17.42 -12.40
N ILE A 168 -7.19 16.87 -11.28
CA ILE A 168 -7.21 15.40 -11.00
C ILE A 168 -7.86 14.60 -12.14
N LYS A 169 -8.95 15.11 -12.73
CA LYS A 169 -9.62 14.44 -13.86
C LYS A 169 -8.72 14.31 -15.09
N GLU A 170 -7.95 15.36 -15.41
CA GLU A 170 -7.02 15.36 -16.55
C GLU A 170 -5.86 14.39 -16.28
N VAL A 171 -5.28 14.41 -15.07
CA VAL A 171 -4.22 13.48 -14.67
C VAL A 171 -4.73 12.03 -14.71
N ASN A 172 -5.91 11.75 -14.20
CA ASN A 172 -6.51 10.42 -14.28
C ASN A 172 -6.71 9.95 -15.73
N THR A 173 -7.15 10.84 -16.61
CA THR A 173 -7.30 10.54 -18.05
C THR A 173 -5.93 10.25 -18.68
N HIS A 174 -4.90 11.02 -18.32
CA HIS A 174 -3.54 10.80 -18.81
C HIS A 174 -2.99 9.45 -18.32
N VAL A 175 -3.15 9.11 -17.04
CA VAL A 175 -2.80 7.79 -16.49
C VAL A 175 -3.46 6.67 -17.29
N ARG A 176 -4.78 6.77 -17.53
CA ARG A 176 -5.52 5.77 -18.31
C ARG A 176 -4.97 5.63 -19.72
N ASN A 177 -4.68 6.74 -20.39
CA ASN A 177 -4.15 6.73 -21.76
C ASN A 177 -2.75 6.10 -21.83
N VAL A 178 -1.88 6.41 -20.86
CA VAL A 178 -0.54 5.82 -20.77
C VAL A 178 -0.63 4.30 -20.58
N MET A 179 -1.51 3.85 -19.68
CA MET A 179 -1.72 2.42 -19.40
C MET A 179 -2.39 1.70 -20.57
N ALA A 180 -3.39 2.32 -21.20
CA ALA A 180 -4.06 1.75 -22.38
C ALA A 180 -3.10 1.48 -23.54
N ARG A 181 -2.12 2.34 -23.75
CA ARG A 181 -1.09 2.15 -24.80
C ARG A 181 -0.13 1.00 -24.50
N LYS A 182 0.14 0.72 -23.24
CA LYS A 182 1.04 -0.37 -22.85
C LYS A 182 0.37 -1.75 -22.93
N TYR A 183 -0.92 -1.82 -22.60
CA TYR A 183 -1.67 -3.08 -22.51
C TYR A 183 -2.61 -3.31 -23.71
N GLN A 184 -2.23 -2.78 -24.87
CA GLN A 184 -2.91 -3.00 -26.17
C GLN A 184 -2.79 -4.44 -26.66
#